data_0574fe97009325658afa3738aa936a19
#
_entry.id   0574fe97009325658afa3738aa936a19
#
_cell.length_a   1.000
_cell.length_b   1.000
_cell.length_c   1.000
_cell.angle_alpha   90.00
_cell.angle_beta   90.00
_cell.angle_gamma   90.00
#
_symmetry.space_group_name_H-M   'P 1'
#
loop_
_entity.id
_entity.type
_entity.pdbx_description
1 polymer ?
#
loop_
_entity_poly.entity_id
_entity_poly.type
_entity_poly.pdbx_seq_one_letter_code
_entity_poly.pdbx_strand_id
1 'polypeptide(L)'
;MCIRDRFEPVDILQGICMLVQMVVEDRPAIDNAYRRGVNADGNPVARQLVEQVFEPCDTTWRGLGPIANSGLSIRPEFSRFDARVRFDVPVEPTVEPRGCRCGDVLRGAITPSSCPLFGRTCTPEYPVGPCMVSSEGSCAAYYRYRD
;
A
#
# COMPACT_ATOMS: atom_id res chain seq x y z
N MET A 1 -0.42 -6.28 5.88
CA MET A 1 1.00 -6.32 5.46
C MET A 1 1.63 -7.60 5.99
N CYS A 2 1.97 -8.54 5.13
CA CYS A 2 2.53 -9.81 5.57
C CYS A 2 4.02 -9.61 5.89
N ILE A 3 4.39 -9.76 7.17
CA ILE A 3 5.76 -9.56 7.68
C ILE A 3 6.74 -10.63 7.15
N ARG A 4 6.31 -11.51 6.27
CA ARG A 4 7.10 -12.58 5.67
C ARG A 4 7.34 -12.39 4.16
N ASP A 5 7.40 -11.16 3.70
CA ASP A 5 7.83 -10.84 2.35
C ASP A 5 9.33 -11.16 2.22
N ARG A 6 9.61 -12.45 2.11
CA ARG A 6 10.91 -12.88 1.61
C ARG A 6 10.87 -12.65 0.12
N PHE A 7 11.41 -11.54 -0.31
CA PHE A 7 11.68 -11.24 -1.70
C PHE A 7 12.82 -12.14 -2.20
N GLU A 8 12.54 -13.43 -2.33
CA GLU A 8 13.49 -14.33 -2.96
C GLU A 8 13.44 -14.10 -4.48
N PRO A 9 14.58 -13.95 -5.15
CA PRO A 9 14.61 -13.62 -6.58
C PRO A 9 13.78 -14.57 -7.46
N VAL A 10 13.76 -15.86 -7.13
CA VAL A 10 12.98 -16.86 -7.85
C VAL A 10 11.47 -16.66 -7.69
N ASP A 11 11.01 -16.29 -6.49
CA ASP A 11 9.58 -16.04 -6.24
C ASP A 11 9.12 -14.75 -6.96
N ILE A 12 9.98 -13.74 -7.01
CA ILE A 12 9.72 -12.51 -7.76
C ILE A 12 9.61 -12.81 -9.26
N LEU A 13 10.55 -13.58 -9.83
CA LEU A 13 10.52 -13.97 -11.23
C LEU A 13 9.29 -14.81 -11.56
N GLN A 14 8.89 -15.72 -10.67
CA GLN A 14 7.67 -16.49 -10.83
C GLN A 14 6.43 -15.60 -10.82
N GLY A 15 6.35 -14.63 -9.91
CA GLY A 15 5.25 -13.64 -9.86
C GLY A 15 5.18 -12.82 -11.15
N ILE A 16 6.31 -12.35 -11.67
CA ILE A 16 6.38 -11.63 -12.94
C ILE A 16 5.89 -12.53 -14.10
N CYS A 17 6.34 -13.78 -14.16
CA CYS A 17 5.92 -14.75 -15.18
C CYS A 17 4.39 -14.95 -15.14
N MET A 18 3.81 -15.15 -13.96
CA MET A 18 2.35 -15.29 -13.79
C MET A 18 1.60 -14.02 -14.25
N LEU A 19 2.09 -12.82 -13.93
CA LEU A 19 1.49 -11.57 -14.39
C LEU A 19 1.54 -11.43 -15.92
N VAL A 20 2.68 -11.75 -16.54
CA VAL A 20 2.83 -11.75 -18.01
C VAL A 20 1.85 -12.72 -18.65
N GLN A 21 1.71 -13.93 -18.11
CA GLN A 21 0.73 -14.91 -18.59
C GLN A 21 -0.70 -14.39 -18.52
N MET A 22 -1.08 -13.78 -17.38
CA MET A 22 -2.42 -13.17 -17.23
C MET A 22 -2.69 -12.08 -18.28
N VAL A 23 -1.68 -11.28 -18.60
CA VAL A 23 -1.79 -10.25 -19.65
C VAL A 23 -1.93 -10.87 -21.04
N VAL A 24 -1.10 -11.88 -21.38
CA VAL A 24 -1.15 -12.55 -22.69
C VAL A 24 -2.47 -13.29 -22.90
N GLU A 25 -3.01 -13.90 -21.84
CA GLU A 25 -4.26 -14.65 -21.86
C GLU A 25 -5.51 -13.75 -21.71
N ASP A 26 -5.35 -12.44 -21.54
CA ASP A 26 -6.42 -11.47 -21.19
C ASP A 26 -7.28 -11.97 -20.03
N ARG A 27 -6.66 -12.53 -19.03
CA ARG A 27 -7.29 -13.16 -17.87
C ARG A 27 -6.87 -12.48 -16.57
N PRO A 28 -7.43 -11.31 -16.23
CA PRO A 28 -7.14 -10.65 -14.96
C PRO A 28 -7.63 -11.52 -13.80
N ALA A 29 -6.73 -11.87 -12.88
CA ALA A 29 -7.02 -12.72 -11.74
C ALA A 29 -6.15 -12.33 -10.55
N ILE A 30 -6.57 -12.77 -9.36
CA ILE A 30 -5.74 -12.73 -8.15
C ILE A 30 -5.19 -14.12 -7.95
N ASP A 31 -3.87 -14.24 -7.88
CA ASP A 31 -3.20 -15.51 -7.61
C ASP A 31 -2.07 -15.32 -6.59
N ASN A 32 -1.59 -16.42 -6.02
CA ASN A 32 -0.55 -16.45 -5.02
C ASN A 32 0.69 -17.20 -5.54
N ALA A 33 1.76 -16.46 -5.82
CA ALA A 33 3.04 -17.06 -6.24
C ALA A 33 3.80 -17.72 -5.08
N TYR A 34 3.47 -17.37 -3.82
CA TYR A 34 4.19 -17.86 -2.64
C TYR A 34 3.42 -18.96 -1.88
N ARG A 35 2.94 -19.96 -2.58
CA ARG A 35 2.09 -21.05 -2.01
C ARG A 35 2.80 -21.90 -0.95
N ARG A 36 4.13 -21.94 -0.93
CA ARG A 36 4.90 -22.71 0.08
C ARG A 36 4.86 -22.05 1.47
N GLY A 37 4.59 -20.75 1.57
CA GLY A 37 4.57 -20.02 2.84
C GLY A 37 3.22 -19.40 3.19
N VAL A 38 2.33 -19.27 2.21
CA VAL A 38 1.03 -18.62 2.38
C VAL A 38 -0.06 -19.50 1.79
N ASN A 39 -0.96 -19.97 2.63
CA ASN A 39 -2.15 -20.70 2.23
C ASN A 39 -3.23 -19.75 1.71
N ALA A 40 -4.11 -20.21 0.82
CA ALA A 40 -5.22 -19.44 0.28
C ALA A 40 -6.12 -18.87 1.39
N ASP A 41 -6.35 -19.64 2.44
CA ASP A 41 -7.19 -19.25 3.58
C ASP A 41 -6.45 -18.43 4.64
N GLY A 42 -5.13 -18.21 4.45
CA GLY A 42 -4.28 -17.54 5.44
C GLY A 42 -4.08 -18.36 6.72
N ASN A 43 -3.67 -17.69 7.80
CA ASN A 43 -3.53 -18.31 9.11
C ASN A 43 -4.84 -18.17 9.89
N PRO A 44 -5.57 -19.26 10.18
CA PRO A 44 -6.88 -19.18 10.85
C PRO A 44 -6.81 -18.60 12.26
N VAL A 45 -5.72 -18.86 13.00
CA VAL A 45 -5.54 -18.30 14.35
C VAL A 45 -5.32 -16.79 14.27
N ALA A 46 -4.51 -16.32 13.35
CA ALA A 46 -4.27 -14.89 13.16
C ALA A 46 -5.56 -14.16 12.72
N ARG A 47 -6.34 -14.77 11.81
CA ARG A 47 -7.63 -14.21 11.37
C ARG A 47 -8.61 -14.10 12.52
N GLN A 48 -8.74 -15.15 13.32
CA GLN A 48 -9.61 -15.14 14.50
C GLN A 48 -9.23 -14.05 15.50
N LEU A 49 -7.93 -13.86 15.75
CA LEU A 49 -7.43 -12.78 16.63
C LEU A 49 -7.72 -11.39 16.04
N VAL A 50 -7.57 -11.21 14.73
CA VAL A 50 -7.92 -9.96 14.06
C VAL A 50 -9.41 -9.68 14.20
N GLU A 51 -10.27 -10.66 13.93
CA GLU A 51 -11.72 -10.54 14.07
C GLU A 51 -12.17 -10.30 15.52
N GLN A 52 -11.44 -10.83 16.49
CA GLN A 52 -11.70 -10.61 17.91
C GLN A 52 -11.38 -9.18 18.35
N VAL A 53 -10.27 -8.62 17.88
CA VAL A 53 -9.71 -7.33 18.36
C VAL A 53 -10.15 -6.16 17.51
N PHE A 54 -10.38 -6.38 16.22
CA PHE A 54 -10.65 -5.32 15.26
C PHE A 54 -12.00 -5.46 14.59
N GLU A 55 -12.51 -4.36 14.09
CA GLU A 55 -13.69 -4.31 13.24
C GLU A 55 -13.42 -3.43 12.01
N PRO A 56 -14.05 -3.76 10.85
CA PRO A 56 -13.91 -2.95 9.65
C PRO A 56 -14.43 -1.52 9.87
N CYS A 57 -13.72 -0.55 9.34
CA CYS A 57 -14.12 0.85 9.37
C CYS A 57 -13.78 1.57 8.05
N ASP A 58 -14.46 2.67 7.82
CA ASP A 58 -14.14 3.59 6.73
C ASP A 58 -12.82 4.26 7.02
N THR A 59 -11.94 4.31 6.04
CA THR A 59 -10.61 4.90 6.21
C THR A 59 -10.23 5.77 5.03
N THR A 60 -9.60 6.90 5.33
CA THR A 60 -9.02 7.77 4.31
C THR A 60 -7.59 7.36 4.03
N TRP A 61 -7.32 6.96 2.80
CA TRP A 61 -6.00 6.58 2.34
C TRP A 61 -5.32 7.74 1.64
N ARG A 62 -4.09 8.01 2.02
CA ARG A 62 -3.31 9.10 1.41
C ARG A 62 -3.14 8.88 -0.09
N GLY A 63 -3.53 9.85 -0.90
CA GLY A 63 -3.50 9.79 -2.35
C GLY A 63 -4.70 9.08 -3.01
N LEU A 64 -5.51 8.33 -2.24
CA LEU A 64 -6.68 7.60 -2.75
C LEU A 64 -8.01 8.15 -2.23
N GLY A 65 -7.97 8.89 -1.12
CA GLY A 65 -9.16 9.44 -0.48
C GLY A 65 -9.90 8.42 0.42
N PRO A 66 -11.17 8.70 0.77
CA PRO A 66 -11.97 7.84 1.62
C PRO A 66 -12.43 6.59 0.87
N ILE A 67 -12.26 5.43 1.50
CA ILE A 67 -12.71 4.13 0.99
C ILE A 67 -13.49 3.44 2.10
N ALA A 68 -14.73 3.05 1.82
CA ALA A 68 -15.59 2.40 2.78
C ALA A 68 -15.07 1.00 3.16
N ASN A 69 -15.16 0.66 4.45
CA ASN A 69 -14.75 -0.63 5.01
C ASN A 69 -13.32 -1.07 4.65
N SER A 70 -12.41 -0.11 4.43
CA SER A 70 -11.04 -0.37 3.98
C SER A 70 -10.00 -0.31 5.10
N GLY A 71 -10.39 0.04 6.30
CA GLY A 71 -9.55 0.08 7.48
C GLY A 71 -10.02 -0.86 8.57
N LEU A 72 -9.25 -0.91 9.64
CA LEU A 72 -9.59 -1.65 10.86
C LEU A 72 -9.51 -0.69 12.05
N SER A 73 -10.58 -0.63 12.84
CA SER A 73 -10.60 0.04 14.13
C SER A 73 -10.52 -0.99 15.26
N ILE A 74 -9.96 -0.59 16.38
CA ILE A 74 -9.95 -1.42 17.59
C ILE A 74 -11.37 -1.45 18.16
N ARG A 75 -11.87 -2.65 18.45
CA ARG A 75 -13.20 -2.83 19.06
C ARG A 75 -13.31 -2.14 20.42
N PRO A 76 -14.47 -1.64 20.82
CA PRO A 76 -14.67 -0.90 22.09
C PRO A 76 -14.16 -1.64 23.33
N GLU A 77 -14.26 -2.97 23.38
CA GLU A 77 -13.80 -3.81 24.49
C GLU A 77 -12.28 -3.72 24.69
N PHE A 78 -11.55 -3.38 23.63
CA PHE A 78 -10.09 -3.23 23.63
C PHE A 78 -9.63 -1.77 23.58
N SER A 79 -10.56 -0.79 23.73
CA SER A 79 -10.26 0.66 23.63
C SER A 79 -9.12 1.13 24.54
N ARG A 80 -8.92 0.47 25.70
CA ARG A 80 -7.79 0.75 26.61
C ARG A 80 -6.41 0.56 25.98
N PHE A 81 -6.33 -0.17 24.87
CA PHE A 81 -5.12 -0.42 24.11
C PHE A 81 -5.00 0.47 22.86
N ASP A 82 -6.04 1.27 22.56
CA ASP A 82 -5.99 2.22 21.47
C ASP A 82 -5.16 3.45 21.87
N ALA A 83 -4.05 3.64 21.20
CA ALA A 83 -3.16 4.78 21.44
C ALA A 83 -3.86 6.13 21.19
N ARG A 84 -4.81 6.20 20.26
CA ARG A 84 -5.59 7.42 19.98
C ARG A 84 -6.52 7.81 21.12
N VAL A 85 -7.02 6.83 21.85
CA VAL A 85 -7.87 7.07 23.03
C VAL A 85 -7.03 7.39 24.25
N ARG A 86 -5.85 6.75 24.35
CA ARG A 86 -4.99 6.84 25.53
C ARG A 86 -4.08 8.08 25.54
N PHE A 87 -3.69 8.56 24.38
CA PHE A 87 -2.76 9.68 24.25
C PHE A 87 -3.45 10.79 23.46
N ASP A 88 -3.43 12.01 24.01
CA ASP A 88 -3.88 13.21 23.32
C ASP A 88 -2.77 13.66 22.35
N VAL A 89 -2.76 13.08 21.17
CA VAL A 89 -1.80 13.45 20.13
C VAL A 89 -2.51 14.35 19.13
N PRO A 90 -2.15 15.64 19.04
CA PRO A 90 -2.72 16.52 18.04
C PRO A 90 -2.36 16.02 16.63
N VAL A 91 -3.37 15.69 15.85
CA VAL A 91 -3.20 15.28 14.45
C VAL A 91 -3.55 16.47 13.57
N GLU A 92 -2.54 17.05 12.92
CA GLU A 92 -2.78 18.08 11.92
C GLU A 92 -3.47 17.50 10.69
N PRO A 93 -4.49 18.18 10.14
CA PRO A 93 -5.13 17.74 8.91
C PRO A 93 -4.13 17.78 7.76
N THR A 94 -3.90 16.65 7.14
CA THR A 94 -3.02 16.54 5.96
C THR A 94 -3.78 16.99 4.71
N VAL A 95 -3.18 17.92 3.97
CA VAL A 95 -3.71 18.38 2.68
C VAL A 95 -2.90 17.73 1.57
N GLU A 96 -3.60 17.19 0.57
CA GLU A 96 -2.93 16.64 -0.62
C GLU A 96 -2.20 17.75 -1.38
N PRO A 97 -0.91 17.58 -1.72
CA PRO A 97 -0.15 18.59 -2.44
C PRO A 97 -0.77 18.89 -3.81
N ARG A 98 -0.99 20.16 -4.11
CA ARG A 98 -1.55 20.58 -5.41
C ARG A 98 -0.65 20.12 -6.56
N GLY A 99 -1.27 19.50 -7.57
CA GLY A 99 -0.58 18.98 -8.76
C GLY A 99 0.09 17.62 -8.57
N CYS A 100 0.12 17.04 -7.37
CA CYS A 100 0.60 15.69 -7.16
C CYS A 100 -0.39 14.67 -7.74
N ARG A 101 0.14 13.68 -8.51
CA ARG A 101 -0.63 12.60 -9.13
C ARG A 101 -0.34 11.25 -8.47
N CYS A 102 0.05 11.26 -7.18
CA CYS A 102 0.41 10.04 -6.45
C CYS A 102 -0.70 8.98 -6.48
N GLY A 103 -1.96 9.37 -6.28
CA GLY A 103 -3.09 8.45 -6.32
C GLY A 103 -3.26 7.74 -7.68
N ASP A 104 -3.01 8.44 -8.77
CA ASP A 104 -3.07 7.86 -10.12
C ASP A 104 -1.90 6.91 -10.37
N VAL A 105 -0.71 7.24 -9.86
CA VAL A 105 0.47 6.36 -9.92
C VAL A 105 0.22 5.07 -9.11
N LEU A 106 -0.33 5.20 -7.90
CA LEU A 106 -0.63 4.04 -7.05
C LEU A 106 -1.66 3.09 -7.66
N ARG A 107 -2.62 3.63 -8.43
CA ARG A 107 -3.62 2.84 -9.16
C ARG A 107 -3.10 2.29 -10.49
N GLY A 108 -1.88 2.64 -10.88
CA GLY A 108 -1.33 2.25 -12.18
C GLY A 108 -1.93 2.98 -13.39
N ALA A 109 -2.71 4.05 -13.15
CA ALA A 109 -3.34 4.82 -14.22
C ALA A 109 -2.34 5.66 -15.02
N ILE A 110 -1.23 6.07 -14.39
CA ILE A 110 -0.12 6.79 -15.03
C ILE A 110 1.22 6.29 -14.49
N THR A 111 2.29 6.51 -15.26
CA THR A 111 3.66 6.34 -14.77
C THR A 111 4.12 7.56 -13.96
N PRO A 112 5.08 7.43 -13.04
CA PRO A 112 5.61 8.56 -12.28
C PRO A 112 6.09 9.73 -13.13
N SER A 113 6.69 9.47 -14.29
CA SER A 113 7.17 10.49 -15.23
C SER A 113 6.05 11.37 -15.82
N SER A 114 4.82 10.89 -15.81
CA SER A 114 3.64 11.65 -16.28
C SER A 114 3.12 12.64 -15.22
N CYS A 115 3.64 12.59 -13.98
CA CYS A 115 3.31 13.58 -12.96
C CYS A 115 4.04 14.90 -13.22
N PRO A 116 3.36 16.07 -13.25
CA PRO A 116 4.00 17.35 -13.58
C PRO A 116 5.07 17.78 -12.56
N LEU A 117 5.02 17.26 -11.34
CA LEU A 117 5.99 17.57 -10.30
C LEU A 117 7.22 16.66 -10.33
N PHE A 118 7.12 15.49 -10.97
CA PHE A 118 8.15 14.46 -10.93
C PHE A 118 9.48 14.93 -11.53
N GLY A 119 10.57 14.77 -10.77
CA GLY A 119 11.92 15.13 -11.19
C GLY A 119 12.16 16.63 -11.37
N ARG A 120 11.22 17.46 -10.96
CA ARG A 120 11.30 18.93 -10.98
C ARG A 120 11.23 19.46 -9.55
N THR A 121 10.01 19.71 -9.06
CA THR A 121 9.76 20.15 -7.68
C THR A 121 9.62 19.00 -6.69
N CYS A 122 9.43 17.77 -7.19
CA CYS A 122 9.31 16.56 -6.38
C CYS A 122 10.45 15.60 -6.71
N THR A 123 11.45 15.55 -5.85
CA THR A 123 12.63 14.68 -5.93
C THR A 123 12.82 13.96 -4.60
N PRO A 124 13.67 12.92 -4.51
CA PRO A 124 13.96 12.27 -3.23
C PRO A 124 14.51 13.21 -2.15
N GLU A 125 15.24 14.26 -2.56
CA GLU A 125 15.80 15.28 -1.66
C GLU A 125 14.72 16.28 -1.18
N TYR A 126 13.73 16.54 -2.04
CA TYR A 126 12.62 17.47 -1.77
C TYR A 126 11.28 16.79 -2.11
N PRO A 127 10.84 15.81 -1.32
CA PRO A 127 9.65 15.05 -1.62
C PRO A 127 8.38 15.88 -1.37
N VAL A 128 7.55 16.01 -2.39
CA VAL A 128 6.23 16.68 -2.31
C VAL A 128 5.12 15.66 -2.09
N GLY A 129 5.07 14.62 -2.91
CA GLY A 129 4.07 13.56 -2.80
C GLY A 129 4.53 12.39 -1.94
N PRO A 130 3.60 11.65 -1.30
CA PRO A 130 3.92 10.54 -0.39
C PRO A 130 4.75 9.43 -1.03
N CYS A 131 4.56 9.15 -2.32
CA CYS A 131 5.33 8.13 -3.05
C CYS A 131 6.81 8.51 -3.30
N MET A 132 7.22 9.75 -3.01
CA MET A 132 8.60 10.20 -3.12
C MET A 132 9.30 10.24 -1.76
N VAL A 133 8.56 10.25 -0.65
CA VAL A 133 9.12 10.33 0.72
C VAL A 133 9.88 9.05 1.09
N SER A 134 9.32 7.90 0.78
CA SER A 134 9.95 6.60 1.06
C SER A 134 10.76 6.13 -0.14
N SER A 135 11.94 5.56 0.12
CA SER A 135 12.75 4.90 -0.93
C SER A 135 12.03 3.72 -1.61
N GLU A 136 11.02 3.14 -0.95
CA GLU A 136 10.18 2.05 -1.46
C GLU A 136 8.95 2.58 -2.21
N GLY A 137 8.70 3.89 -2.16
CA GLY A 137 7.57 4.50 -2.85
C GLY A 137 7.75 4.43 -4.37
N SER A 138 6.65 4.24 -5.11
CA SER A 138 6.67 4.05 -6.56
C SER A 138 7.40 5.17 -7.30
N CYS A 139 7.22 6.44 -6.91
CA CYS A 139 7.92 7.56 -7.52
C CYS A 139 9.41 7.56 -7.19
N ALA A 140 9.78 7.28 -5.93
CA ALA A 140 11.18 7.27 -5.51
C ALA A 140 11.95 6.11 -6.17
N ALA A 141 11.35 4.92 -6.23
CA ALA A 141 11.92 3.79 -6.94
C ALA A 141 12.10 4.07 -8.44
N TYR A 142 11.06 4.61 -9.08
CA TYR A 142 11.14 4.99 -10.50
C TYR A 142 12.20 6.08 -10.76
N TYR A 143 12.32 7.06 -9.86
CA TYR A 143 13.35 8.11 -9.97
C TYR A 143 14.76 7.55 -9.89
N ARG A 144 14.98 6.58 -9.01
CA ARG A 144 16.30 5.97 -8.77
C ARG A 144 16.75 5.03 -9.89
N TYR A 145 15.82 4.27 -10.46
CA TYR A 145 16.12 3.17 -11.38
C TYR A 145 15.67 3.43 -12.83
N ARG A 146 15.18 4.64 -13.12
CA ARG A 146 14.96 5.01 -14.52
C ARG A 146 16.32 5.23 -15.21
N ASP A 147 16.47 4.71 -16.39
CA ASP A 147 17.51 5.08 -17.33
C ASP A 147 17.20 6.42 -17.99
#